data_1301676cb2a15d810d8fcf4655edccd5
#
_entry.id   1301676cb2a15d810d8fcf4655edccd5
#
_cell.length_a   1.000
_cell.length_b   1.000
_cell.length_c   1.000
_cell.angle_alpha   90.00
_cell.angle_beta   90.00
_cell.angle_gamma   90.00
#
_symmetry.space_group_name_H-M   'P 1'
#
loop_
_entity.id
_entity.type
_entity.pdbx_description
1 polymer ?
#
loop_
_entity_poly.entity_id
_entity_poly.type
_entity_poly.pdbx_seq_one_letter_code
_entity_poly.pdbx_strand_id
1 'polypeptide(L)'
;MIQPGDKNIGTPSSPAIKSISAHRAFVYGASAPGLGEFYAGCRLQGLVTAALFILATVWFARTLFIILSEVIGRIFDSFNGVAPFGLPDVPFLSAGISFFALYFIWLWAMIGAVDAATEHRHRHGELPQTSVAWAVATAWFCPGCGHVYAGSRRFGFILFTAYLLALLAIVPAYIQLFHGISHLAASGKLTPNNPYTVISMVHELVARAEHSFGRLFQVSVKYFAIAGTIDALRLRLPKTDTRWSRFSVKYGAALVGLGWLCPGAGQLLQTRDTVGWWVLAAYLGSKFLIGFLLGSNLITVPAAELLDWLSVVIKWGFMAEALFWMIKEGKKEKEVRL
;
A
#
# COMPACT_ATOMS: atom_id res chain seq x y z
N MET A 1 71.06 28.59 11.78
CA MET A 1 69.79 28.77 11.17
C MET A 1 68.78 27.90 11.92
N ILE A 2 67.99 28.49 12.79
CA ILE A 2 66.97 27.80 13.61
C ILE A 2 65.67 27.95 12.88
N GLN A 3 65.06 26.83 12.44
CA GLN A 3 63.72 26.83 11.86
C GLN A 3 62.66 27.07 12.98
N PRO A 4 61.68 27.97 12.79
CA PRO A 4 60.62 28.15 13.77
C PRO A 4 59.64 26.96 13.68
N GLY A 5 59.37 26.35 14.83
CA GLY A 5 58.43 25.25 14.98
C GLY A 5 57.01 25.62 14.57
N ASP A 6 56.48 24.81 13.69
CA ASP A 6 55.08 24.85 13.25
C ASP A 6 54.19 24.47 14.44
N LYS A 7 53.59 25.47 15.09
CA LYS A 7 52.52 25.27 16.09
C LYS A 7 51.29 24.78 15.35
N ASN A 8 51.12 23.47 15.33
CA ASN A 8 49.86 22.81 14.97
C ASN A 8 48.77 23.37 15.90
N ILE A 9 48.12 24.45 15.47
CA ILE A 9 46.90 24.96 16.11
C ILE A 9 45.84 23.88 15.82
N GLY A 10 45.64 22.98 16.81
CA GLY A 10 44.59 22.00 16.79
C GLY A 10 43.27 22.72 16.56
N THR A 11 42.74 22.63 15.36
CA THR A 11 41.37 23.03 15.05
C THR A 11 40.46 22.27 16.02
N PRO A 12 39.64 22.98 16.83
CA PRO A 12 38.72 22.32 17.74
C PRO A 12 37.88 21.34 16.94
N SER A 13 37.98 20.06 17.30
CA SER A 13 37.18 18.99 16.71
C SER A 13 35.70 19.39 16.87
N SER A 14 35.10 19.78 15.76
CA SER A 14 33.67 20.03 15.72
C SER A 14 32.96 18.84 16.38
N PRO A 15 32.00 19.03 17.31
CA PRO A 15 31.33 17.95 17.98
C PRO A 15 30.74 17.03 16.92
N ALA A 16 31.09 15.75 16.96
CA ALA A 16 30.66 14.77 15.99
C ALA A 16 29.14 14.77 15.92
N ILE A 17 28.60 15.38 14.88
CA ILE A 17 27.15 15.44 14.65
C ILE A 17 26.67 14.00 14.53
N LYS A 18 25.82 13.56 15.47
CA LYS A 18 25.29 12.20 15.49
C LYS A 18 24.51 11.95 14.21
N SER A 19 25.03 11.11 13.32
CA SER A 19 24.38 10.81 12.05
C SER A 19 23.03 10.12 12.29
N ILE A 20 21.97 10.69 11.74
CA ILE A 20 20.61 10.16 11.85
C ILE A 20 20.40 9.12 10.75
N SER A 21 19.93 7.94 11.14
CA SER A 21 19.69 6.83 10.21
C SER A 21 18.24 6.74 9.80
N ALA A 22 17.95 6.81 8.47
CA ALA A 22 16.59 6.76 7.96
C ALA A 22 15.93 5.39 8.21
N HIS A 23 16.69 4.28 8.22
CA HIS A 23 16.10 2.98 8.55
C HIS A 23 15.70 2.87 10.03
N ARG A 24 16.48 3.46 10.97
CA ARG A 24 16.07 3.52 12.38
C ARG A 24 14.86 4.42 12.56
N ALA A 25 14.80 5.55 11.87
CA ALA A 25 13.62 6.42 11.88
C ALA A 25 12.37 5.68 11.42
N PHE A 26 12.48 4.89 10.33
CA PHE A 26 11.40 4.02 9.86
C PHE A 26 10.93 3.02 10.93
N VAL A 27 11.88 2.29 11.53
CA VAL A 27 11.56 1.29 12.57
C VAL A 27 10.85 1.94 13.77
N TYR A 28 11.33 3.11 14.22
CA TYR A 28 10.68 3.84 15.30
C TYR A 28 9.29 4.35 14.91
N GLY A 29 9.12 4.88 13.68
CA GLY A 29 7.81 5.32 13.16
C GLY A 29 6.82 4.17 13.01
N ALA A 30 7.30 2.99 12.59
CA ALA A 30 6.49 1.78 12.47
C ALA A 30 6.10 1.19 13.84
N SER A 31 7.01 1.26 14.85
CA SER A 31 6.76 0.74 16.19
C SER A 31 5.83 1.63 17.02
N ALA A 32 6.03 2.94 16.93
CA ALA A 32 5.18 3.91 17.61
C ALA A 32 5.15 5.22 16.81
N PRO A 33 3.99 5.57 16.23
CA PRO A 33 3.81 6.80 15.47
C PRO A 33 4.26 8.04 16.25
N GLY A 34 5.09 8.87 15.60
CA GLY A 34 5.72 10.03 16.20
C GLY A 34 7.15 9.82 16.67
N LEU A 35 7.54 8.60 17.10
CA LEU A 35 8.90 8.36 17.61
C LEU A 35 9.98 8.47 16.52
N GLY A 36 9.66 8.12 15.29
CA GLY A 36 10.59 8.23 14.17
C GLY A 36 10.96 9.68 13.85
N GLU A 37 9.98 10.57 13.84
CA GLU A 37 10.14 12.00 13.66
C GLU A 37 10.89 12.64 14.85
N PHE A 38 10.61 12.21 16.09
CA PHE A 38 11.40 12.62 17.27
C PHE A 38 12.87 12.22 17.13
N TYR A 39 13.12 10.98 16.71
CA TYR A 39 14.50 10.51 16.47
C TYR A 39 15.20 11.33 15.38
N ALA A 40 14.47 11.75 14.34
CA ALA A 40 14.98 12.61 13.27
C ALA A 40 15.14 14.09 13.68
N GLY A 41 14.79 14.47 14.92
CA GLY A 41 14.88 15.83 15.43
C GLY A 41 13.66 16.72 15.12
N CYS A 42 12.64 16.21 14.44
CA CYS A 42 11.41 16.93 14.10
C CYS A 42 10.37 16.82 15.23
N ARG A 43 10.67 17.46 16.38
CA ARG A 43 9.89 17.30 17.63
C ARG A 43 8.42 17.67 17.49
N LEU A 44 8.10 18.80 16.82
CA LEU A 44 6.71 19.24 16.66
C LEU A 44 5.92 18.25 15.80
N GLN A 45 6.49 17.81 14.67
CA GLN A 45 5.86 16.81 13.79
C GLN A 45 5.62 15.50 14.53
N GLY A 46 6.64 15.01 15.27
CA GLY A 46 6.51 13.81 16.08
C GLY A 46 5.42 13.90 17.15
N LEU A 47 5.32 15.07 17.83
CA LEU A 47 4.26 15.30 18.83
C LEU A 47 2.87 15.29 18.20
N VAL A 48 2.70 15.96 17.07
CA VAL A 48 1.41 16.02 16.33
C VAL A 48 1.01 14.61 15.86
N THR A 49 1.94 13.87 15.25
CA THR A 49 1.70 12.50 14.78
C THR A 49 1.32 11.57 15.95
N ALA A 50 2.05 11.64 17.06
CA ALA A 50 1.74 10.84 18.27
C ALA A 50 0.38 11.21 18.87
N ALA A 51 0.05 12.50 18.97
CA ALA A 51 -1.24 12.95 19.49
C ALA A 51 -2.40 12.48 18.63
N LEU A 52 -2.29 12.62 17.30
CA LEU A 52 -3.30 12.14 16.34
C LEU A 52 -3.48 10.62 16.43
N PHE A 53 -2.38 9.87 16.57
CA PHE A 53 -2.43 8.41 16.72
C PHE A 53 -3.14 8.00 18.02
N ILE A 54 -2.83 8.66 19.14
CA ILE A 54 -3.49 8.40 20.44
C ILE A 54 -4.99 8.71 20.34
N LEU A 55 -5.37 9.86 19.75
CA LEU A 55 -6.77 10.23 19.56
C LEU A 55 -7.53 9.21 18.71
N ALA A 56 -6.92 8.79 17.58
CA ALA A 56 -7.51 7.76 16.71
C ALA A 56 -7.63 6.41 17.41
N THR A 57 -6.63 6.03 18.23
CA THR A 57 -6.65 4.79 19.03
C THR A 57 -7.77 4.82 20.06
N VAL A 58 -7.93 5.92 20.79
CA VAL A 58 -9.01 6.10 21.79
C VAL A 58 -10.38 6.05 21.09
N TRP A 59 -10.52 6.73 19.96
CA TRP A 59 -11.76 6.69 19.20
C TRP A 59 -12.10 5.27 18.73
N PHE A 60 -11.14 4.57 18.14
CA PHE A 60 -11.31 3.18 17.69
C PHE A 60 -11.65 2.24 18.85
N ALA A 61 -10.90 2.31 19.96
CA ALA A 61 -11.12 1.49 21.15
C ALA A 61 -12.52 1.72 21.76
N ARG A 62 -12.95 2.99 21.85
CA ARG A 62 -14.30 3.34 22.31
C ARG A 62 -15.38 2.74 21.40
N THR A 63 -15.22 2.89 20.09
CA THR A 63 -16.19 2.38 19.12
C THR A 63 -16.26 0.86 19.17
N LEU A 64 -15.11 0.19 19.26
CA LEU A 64 -15.04 -1.26 19.41
C LEU A 64 -15.71 -1.74 20.70
N PHE A 65 -15.49 -1.03 21.82
CA PHE A 65 -16.12 -1.34 23.09
C PHE A 65 -17.66 -1.25 23.00
N ILE A 66 -18.20 -0.20 22.35
CA ILE A 66 -19.65 -0.05 22.14
C ILE A 66 -20.20 -1.23 21.32
N ILE A 67 -19.52 -1.60 20.23
CA ILE A 67 -19.93 -2.73 19.39
C ILE A 67 -19.92 -4.03 20.19
N LEU A 68 -18.85 -4.31 20.90
CA LEU A 68 -18.74 -5.53 21.70
C LEU A 68 -19.79 -5.60 22.82
N SER A 69 -20.00 -4.51 23.54
CA SER A 69 -21.02 -4.48 24.62
C SER A 69 -22.42 -4.71 24.10
N GLU A 70 -22.78 -4.10 22.96
CA GLU A 70 -24.10 -4.28 22.34
C GLU A 70 -24.29 -5.71 21.80
N VAL A 71 -23.27 -6.26 21.11
CA VAL A 71 -23.33 -7.64 20.60
C VAL A 71 -23.45 -8.65 21.75
N ILE A 72 -22.64 -8.49 22.79
CA ILE A 72 -22.67 -9.36 23.97
C ILE A 72 -24.02 -9.25 24.67
N GLY A 73 -24.55 -8.03 24.89
CA GLY A 73 -25.86 -7.81 25.48
C GLY A 73 -26.97 -8.56 24.73
N ARG A 74 -27.03 -8.43 23.41
CA ARG A 74 -28.02 -9.12 22.58
C ARG A 74 -27.89 -10.64 22.60
N ILE A 75 -26.67 -11.16 22.68
CA ILE A 75 -26.46 -12.60 22.85
C ILE A 75 -27.09 -13.05 24.17
N PHE A 76 -26.85 -12.36 25.28
CA PHE A 76 -27.44 -12.68 26.57
C PHE A 76 -28.96 -12.56 26.58
N ASP A 77 -29.52 -11.50 25.97
CA ASP A 77 -30.97 -11.30 25.84
C ASP A 77 -31.64 -12.42 25.03
N SER A 78 -30.97 -12.88 23.96
CA SER A 78 -31.45 -14.01 23.16
C SER A 78 -31.41 -15.33 23.96
N PHE A 79 -30.37 -15.59 24.73
CA PHE A 79 -30.31 -16.77 25.59
C PHE A 79 -31.36 -16.76 26.69
N ASN A 80 -31.71 -15.59 27.22
CA ASN A 80 -32.74 -15.43 28.23
C ASN A 80 -34.17 -15.39 27.65
N GLY A 81 -34.32 -15.50 26.31
CA GLY A 81 -35.62 -15.46 25.66
C GLY A 81 -36.31 -14.08 25.69
N VAL A 82 -35.56 -13.02 26.02
CA VAL A 82 -36.08 -11.66 26.16
C VAL A 82 -36.30 -10.99 24.80
N ALA A 83 -35.46 -11.25 23.82
CA ALA A 83 -35.58 -10.68 22.48
C ALA A 83 -35.14 -11.69 21.40
N PRO A 84 -35.75 -11.68 20.19
CA PRO A 84 -35.24 -12.45 19.07
C PRO A 84 -33.86 -11.90 18.68
N PHE A 85 -32.98 -12.81 18.23
CA PHE A 85 -31.67 -12.41 17.75
C PHE A 85 -31.84 -11.49 16.53
N GLY A 86 -31.52 -10.22 16.70
CA GLY A 86 -31.54 -9.19 15.66
C GLY A 86 -30.19 -8.52 15.50
N LEU A 87 -29.95 -7.91 14.34
CA LEU A 87 -28.73 -7.12 14.15
C LEU A 87 -28.73 -5.93 15.11
N PRO A 88 -27.64 -5.72 15.87
CA PRO A 88 -27.53 -4.61 16.78
C PRO A 88 -27.46 -3.28 16.00
N ASP A 89 -28.02 -2.22 16.60
CA ASP A 89 -27.82 -0.85 16.09
C ASP A 89 -26.45 -0.33 16.59
N VAL A 90 -25.41 -0.77 15.91
CA VAL A 90 -24.04 -0.46 16.27
C VAL A 90 -23.37 0.46 15.27
N PRO A 91 -22.46 1.34 15.71
CA PRO A 91 -21.82 2.33 14.87
C PRO A 91 -20.68 1.71 14.01
N PHE A 92 -21.02 0.69 13.17
CA PHE A 92 -20.02 0.02 12.32
C PHE A 92 -19.30 0.98 11.38
N LEU A 93 -20.00 1.99 10.85
CA LEU A 93 -19.37 3.00 10.01
C LEU A 93 -18.30 3.78 10.80
N SER A 94 -18.59 4.16 12.04
CA SER A 94 -17.63 4.83 12.93
C SER A 94 -16.43 3.94 13.22
N ALA A 95 -16.64 2.62 13.40
CA ALA A 95 -15.54 1.66 13.58
C ALA A 95 -14.64 1.60 12.33
N GLY A 96 -15.24 1.51 11.16
CA GLY A 96 -14.49 1.53 9.90
C GLY A 96 -13.67 2.82 9.74
N ILE A 97 -14.28 3.98 9.92
CA ILE A 97 -13.61 5.28 9.78
C ILE A 97 -12.47 5.42 10.80
N SER A 98 -12.70 5.05 12.08
CA SER A 98 -11.68 5.15 13.11
C SER A 98 -10.51 4.18 12.89
N PHE A 99 -10.77 2.96 12.41
CA PHE A 99 -9.74 2.02 11.98
C PHE A 99 -8.90 2.57 10.82
N PHE A 100 -9.56 3.14 9.80
CA PHE A 100 -8.86 3.78 8.68
C PHE A 100 -8.03 4.97 9.11
N ALA A 101 -8.56 5.82 9.99
CA ALA A 101 -7.80 6.95 10.54
C ALA A 101 -6.53 6.46 11.27
N LEU A 102 -6.66 5.43 12.09
CA LEU A 102 -5.55 4.81 12.80
C LEU A 102 -4.49 4.27 11.82
N TYR A 103 -4.92 3.50 10.82
CA TYR A 103 -4.03 2.91 9.83
C TYR A 103 -3.36 3.97 8.96
N PHE A 104 -4.10 5.00 8.55
CA PHE A 104 -3.58 6.13 7.78
C PHE A 104 -2.50 6.90 8.56
N ILE A 105 -2.74 7.23 9.83
CA ILE A 105 -1.78 7.93 10.67
C ILE A 105 -0.52 7.08 10.88
N TRP A 106 -0.68 5.77 11.02
CA TRP A 106 0.44 4.84 11.16
C TRP A 106 1.31 4.79 9.90
N LEU A 107 0.70 4.72 8.70
CA LEU A 107 1.43 4.80 7.43
C LEU A 107 2.12 6.16 7.26
N TRP A 108 1.43 7.24 7.61
CA TRP A 108 1.99 8.60 7.57
C TRP A 108 3.20 8.75 8.48
N ALA A 109 3.17 8.17 9.68
CA ALA A 109 4.29 8.17 10.61
C ALA A 109 5.53 7.48 10.02
N MET A 110 5.36 6.37 9.30
CA MET A 110 6.48 5.67 8.66
C MET A 110 7.14 6.52 7.58
N ILE A 111 6.36 7.06 6.65
CA ILE A 111 6.93 7.88 5.56
C ILE A 111 7.46 9.23 6.08
N GLY A 112 6.78 9.85 7.03
CA GLY A 112 7.18 11.10 7.66
C GLY A 112 8.50 10.97 8.43
N ALA A 113 8.69 9.85 9.15
CA ALA A 113 9.93 9.56 9.85
C ALA A 113 11.13 9.41 8.90
N VAL A 114 10.94 8.69 7.78
CA VAL A 114 11.99 8.53 6.76
C VAL A 114 12.28 9.85 6.07
N ASP A 115 11.24 10.63 5.75
CA ASP A 115 11.38 11.95 5.14
C ASP A 115 12.17 12.91 6.04
N ALA A 116 11.79 12.99 7.32
CA ALA A 116 12.47 13.82 8.31
C ALA A 116 13.95 13.43 8.47
N ALA A 117 14.24 12.13 8.51
CA ALA A 117 15.62 11.64 8.62
C ALA A 117 16.44 11.91 7.35
N THR A 118 15.88 11.73 6.17
CA THR A 118 16.55 12.03 4.89
C THR A 118 16.78 13.53 4.70
N GLU A 119 15.81 14.36 5.07
CA GLU A 119 15.95 15.81 5.05
C GLU A 119 17.02 16.30 6.03
N HIS A 120 17.06 15.76 7.25
CA HIS A 120 18.12 16.07 8.23
C HIS A 120 19.50 15.77 7.67
N ARG A 121 19.68 14.58 7.07
CA ARG A 121 20.95 14.19 6.44
C ARG A 121 21.34 15.11 5.30
N HIS A 122 20.38 15.46 4.43
CA HIS A 122 20.61 16.37 3.31
C HIS A 122 21.08 17.76 3.79
N ARG A 123 20.47 18.32 4.84
CA ARG A 123 20.88 19.61 5.43
C ARG A 123 22.28 19.58 6.00
N HIS A 124 22.77 18.42 6.44
CA HIS A 124 24.13 18.25 6.96
C HIS A 124 25.14 17.78 5.91
N GLY A 125 24.79 17.79 4.62
CA GLY A 125 25.65 17.39 3.52
C GLY A 125 25.98 15.89 3.51
N GLU A 126 25.26 15.06 4.27
CA GLU A 126 25.48 13.61 4.28
C GLU A 126 24.87 12.96 3.01
N LEU A 127 25.59 11.99 2.46
CA LEU A 127 25.11 11.23 1.30
C LEU A 127 23.85 10.41 1.65
N PRO A 128 22.94 10.22 0.68
CA PRO A 128 21.79 9.35 0.85
C PRO A 128 22.20 7.93 1.26
N GLN A 129 21.41 7.28 2.10
CA GLN A 129 21.64 5.89 2.46
C GLN A 129 21.42 4.97 1.25
N THR A 130 22.33 4.03 1.03
CA THR A 130 22.39 3.23 -0.21
C THR A 130 21.94 1.78 -0.03
N SER A 131 21.45 1.39 1.14
CA SER A 131 21.06 0.02 1.39
C SER A 131 19.86 -0.40 0.54
N VAL A 132 20.07 -1.33 -0.38
CA VAL A 132 19.02 -1.93 -1.23
C VAL A 132 17.96 -2.64 -0.39
N ALA A 133 18.40 -3.41 0.62
CA ALA A 133 17.50 -4.16 1.48
C ALA A 133 16.50 -3.26 2.22
N TRP A 134 16.96 -2.11 2.73
CA TRP A 134 16.09 -1.15 3.40
C TRP A 134 15.17 -0.39 2.44
N ALA A 135 15.63 -0.05 1.24
CA ALA A 135 14.77 0.54 0.22
C ALA A 135 13.60 -0.40 -0.15
N VAL A 136 13.89 -1.69 -0.32
CA VAL A 136 12.90 -2.73 -0.61
C VAL A 136 11.97 -2.94 0.58
N ALA A 137 12.50 -3.12 1.80
CA ALA A 137 11.70 -3.35 2.99
C ALA A 137 10.74 -2.18 3.28
N THR A 138 11.25 -0.93 3.25
CA THR A 138 10.41 0.25 3.51
C THR A 138 9.34 0.44 2.43
N ALA A 139 9.63 0.14 1.15
CA ALA A 139 8.65 0.20 0.08
C ALA A 139 7.57 -0.88 0.18
N TRP A 140 7.91 -2.06 0.70
CA TRP A 140 6.95 -3.15 0.89
C TRP A 140 5.93 -2.83 1.99
N PHE A 141 6.38 -2.31 3.13
CA PHE A 141 5.49 -1.97 4.25
C PHE A 141 4.71 -0.68 4.01
N CYS A 142 5.32 0.29 3.33
CA CYS A 142 4.72 1.58 3.05
C CYS A 142 5.10 2.04 1.64
N PRO A 143 4.24 1.79 0.62
CA PRO A 143 4.49 2.20 -0.75
C PRO A 143 4.83 3.69 -0.85
N GLY A 144 5.93 4.01 -1.53
CA GLY A 144 6.50 5.35 -1.58
C GLY A 144 7.64 5.61 -0.58
N CYS A 145 7.63 4.94 0.59
CA CYS A 145 8.66 5.14 1.61
C CYS A 145 10.07 4.76 1.12
N GLY A 146 10.19 3.65 0.37
CA GLY A 146 11.46 3.24 -0.24
C GLY A 146 12.02 4.26 -1.23
N HIS A 147 11.16 5.01 -1.92
CA HIS A 147 11.55 6.08 -2.82
C HIS A 147 12.07 7.31 -2.05
N VAL A 148 11.39 7.68 -0.96
CA VAL A 148 11.86 8.74 -0.05
C VAL A 148 13.22 8.35 0.54
N TYR A 149 13.37 7.11 1.00
CA TYR A 149 14.64 6.55 1.48
C TYR A 149 15.73 6.60 0.41
N ALA A 150 15.37 6.38 -0.86
CA ALA A 150 16.25 6.46 -2.02
C ALA A 150 16.59 7.90 -2.44
N GLY A 151 15.99 8.92 -1.84
CA GLY A 151 16.17 10.33 -2.20
C GLY A 151 15.20 10.84 -3.25
N SER A 152 14.28 10.02 -3.75
CA SER A 152 13.23 10.42 -4.70
C SER A 152 11.96 10.86 -3.98
N ARG A 153 12.06 11.95 -3.19
CA ARG A 153 11.01 12.44 -2.29
C ARG A 153 9.67 12.69 -2.99
N ARG A 154 9.68 13.46 -4.10
CA ARG A 154 8.44 13.84 -4.81
C ARG A 154 7.67 12.62 -5.30
N PHE A 155 8.36 11.70 -5.97
CA PHE A 155 7.75 10.49 -6.48
C PHE A 155 7.27 9.56 -5.36
N GLY A 156 8.03 9.47 -4.26
CA GLY A 156 7.63 8.71 -3.07
C GLY A 156 6.30 9.19 -2.50
N PHE A 157 6.09 10.50 -2.36
CA PHE A 157 4.82 11.06 -1.89
C PHE A 157 3.67 10.90 -2.89
N ILE A 158 3.93 11.00 -4.20
CA ILE A 158 2.91 10.73 -5.23
C ILE A 158 2.44 9.27 -5.12
N LEU A 159 3.38 8.32 -5.06
CA LEU A 159 3.06 6.90 -4.93
C LEU A 159 2.32 6.59 -3.62
N PHE A 160 2.75 7.19 -2.52
CA PHE A 160 2.08 7.08 -1.23
C PHE A 160 0.64 7.59 -1.29
N THR A 161 0.42 8.77 -1.87
CA THR A 161 -0.93 9.34 -2.03
C THR A 161 -1.81 8.46 -2.91
N ALA A 162 -1.28 7.96 -4.04
CA ALA A 162 -2.00 7.03 -4.90
C ALA A 162 -2.38 5.73 -4.18
N TYR A 163 -1.49 5.21 -3.35
CA TYR A 163 -1.76 4.06 -2.49
C TYR A 163 -2.87 4.34 -1.47
N LEU A 164 -2.84 5.50 -0.81
CA LEU A 164 -3.89 5.89 0.14
C LEU A 164 -5.25 6.05 -0.54
N LEU A 165 -5.29 6.66 -1.73
CA LEU A 165 -6.53 6.75 -2.51
C LEU A 165 -7.07 5.36 -2.89
N ALA A 166 -6.18 4.43 -3.24
CA ALA A 166 -6.57 3.05 -3.53
C ALA A 166 -7.09 2.32 -2.29
N LEU A 167 -6.54 2.59 -1.10
CA LEU A 167 -7.06 2.06 0.17
C LEU A 167 -8.49 2.53 0.44
N LEU A 168 -8.84 3.76 0.07
CA LEU A 168 -10.19 4.27 0.25
C LEU A 168 -11.25 3.53 -0.58
N ALA A 169 -10.84 2.73 -1.58
CA ALA A 169 -11.78 1.92 -2.38
C ALA A 169 -12.53 0.86 -1.55
N ILE A 170 -12.04 0.50 -0.36
CA ILE A 170 -12.77 -0.39 0.54
C ILE A 170 -14.03 0.27 1.13
N VAL A 171 -14.03 1.60 1.28
CA VAL A 171 -15.14 2.33 1.94
C VAL A 171 -16.45 2.11 1.21
N PRO A 172 -16.57 2.31 -0.12
CA PRO A 172 -17.82 2.03 -0.83
C PRO A 172 -18.21 0.55 -0.79
N ALA A 173 -17.26 -0.40 -0.85
CA ALA A 173 -17.56 -1.82 -0.69
C ALA A 173 -18.16 -2.12 0.69
N TYR A 174 -17.60 -1.53 1.73
CA TYR A 174 -18.07 -1.67 3.10
C TYR A 174 -19.48 -1.08 3.28
N ILE A 175 -19.72 0.13 2.75
CA ILE A 175 -21.04 0.79 2.78
C ILE A 175 -22.10 -0.06 2.05
N GLN A 176 -21.79 -0.58 0.86
CA GLN A 176 -22.68 -1.44 0.09
C GLN A 176 -23.06 -2.72 0.86
N LEU A 177 -22.06 -3.39 1.43
CA LEU A 177 -22.27 -4.60 2.22
C LEU A 177 -23.18 -4.30 3.42
N PHE A 178 -22.86 -3.25 4.16
CA PHE A 178 -23.59 -2.88 5.37
C PHE A 178 -25.04 -2.45 5.08
N HIS A 179 -25.22 -1.63 4.05
CA HIS A 179 -26.57 -1.22 3.60
C HIS A 179 -27.40 -2.42 3.15
N GLY A 180 -26.78 -3.36 2.41
CA GLY A 180 -27.45 -4.59 1.99
C GLY A 180 -27.91 -5.46 3.16
N ILE A 181 -27.03 -5.67 4.17
CA ILE A 181 -27.35 -6.43 5.38
C ILE A 181 -28.48 -5.74 6.18
N SER A 182 -28.39 -4.41 6.37
CA SER A 182 -29.41 -3.64 7.07
C SER A 182 -30.78 -3.72 6.38
N HIS A 183 -30.81 -3.64 5.05
CA HIS A 183 -32.01 -3.79 4.25
C HIS A 183 -32.63 -5.20 4.37
N LEU A 184 -31.81 -6.26 4.35
CA LEU A 184 -32.26 -7.63 4.57
C LEU A 184 -32.87 -7.79 5.97
N ALA A 185 -32.23 -7.24 6.99
CA ALA A 185 -32.74 -7.26 8.37
C ALA A 185 -34.08 -6.55 8.48
N ALA A 186 -34.20 -5.33 7.92
CA ALA A 186 -35.41 -4.52 7.95
C ALA A 186 -36.59 -5.17 7.16
N SER A 187 -36.27 -5.94 6.11
CA SER A 187 -37.28 -6.62 5.30
C SER A 187 -37.89 -7.87 5.96
N GLY A 188 -37.43 -8.25 7.16
CA GLY A 188 -37.85 -9.46 7.86
C GLY A 188 -37.44 -10.78 7.18
N LYS A 189 -36.62 -10.72 6.14
CA LYS A 189 -36.12 -11.90 5.39
C LYS A 189 -35.05 -12.69 6.14
N LEU A 190 -34.46 -12.12 7.19
CA LEU A 190 -33.53 -12.80 8.09
C LEU A 190 -34.30 -13.59 9.18
N THR A 191 -35.36 -14.29 8.81
CA THR A 191 -36.09 -15.13 9.76
C THR A 191 -35.48 -16.52 9.85
N PRO A 192 -35.40 -17.12 11.04
CA PRO A 192 -34.76 -18.42 11.24
C PRO A 192 -35.45 -19.60 10.52
N ASN A 193 -36.62 -19.39 9.89
CA ASN A 193 -37.38 -20.45 9.26
C ASN A 193 -36.71 -21.09 8.03
N ASN A 194 -35.73 -20.42 7.41
CA ASN A 194 -34.96 -21.00 6.33
C ASN A 194 -33.51 -20.48 6.34
N PRO A 195 -32.61 -21.11 7.09
CA PRO A 195 -31.22 -20.67 7.21
C PRO A 195 -30.46 -20.69 5.87
N TYR A 196 -30.80 -21.60 4.94
CA TYR A 196 -30.17 -21.67 3.62
C TYR A 196 -30.46 -20.43 2.77
N THR A 197 -31.69 -19.93 2.82
CA THR A 197 -32.06 -18.71 2.10
C THR A 197 -31.31 -17.48 2.66
N VAL A 198 -31.16 -17.40 3.98
CA VAL A 198 -30.38 -16.32 4.62
C VAL A 198 -28.92 -16.40 4.19
N ILE A 199 -28.32 -17.59 4.24
CA ILE A 199 -26.93 -17.80 3.84
C ILE A 199 -26.71 -17.41 2.37
N SER A 200 -27.61 -17.82 1.46
CA SER A 200 -27.50 -17.48 0.04
C SER A 200 -27.62 -15.97 -0.21
N MET A 201 -28.53 -15.26 0.47
CA MET A 201 -28.68 -13.80 0.36
C MET A 201 -27.45 -13.05 0.89
N VAL A 202 -26.90 -13.47 2.04
CA VAL A 202 -25.68 -12.88 2.59
C VAL A 202 -24.48 -13.17 1.66
N HIS A 203 -24.40 -14.39 1.12
CA HIS A 203 -23.34 -14.75 0.17
C HIS A 203 -23.40 -13.86 -1.10
N GLU A 204 -24.59 -13.61 -1.64
CA GLU A 204 -24.76 -12.73 -2.80
C GLU A 204 -24.33 -11.29 -2.49
N LEU A 205 -24.68 -10.76 -1.32
CA LEU A 205 -24.24 -9.43 -0.88
C LEU A 205 -22.73 -9.33 -0.73
N VAL A 206 -22.11 -10.34 -0.12
CA VAL A 206 -20.63 -10.40 0.04
C VAL A 206 -19.96 -10.49 -1.33
N ALA A 207 -20.45 -11.37 -2.21
CA ALA A 207 -19.94 -11.48 -3.57
C ALA A 207 -20.05 -10.16 -4.34
N ARG A 208 -21.18 -9.46 -4.22
CA ARG A 208 -21.38 -8.15 -4.85
C ARG A 208 -20.41 -7.10 -4.31
N ALA A 209 -20.20 -7.02 -3.00
CA ALA A 209 -19.27 -6.10 -2.38
C ALA A 209 -17.82 -6.42 -2.78
N GLU A 210 -17.47 -7.72 -2.84
CA GLU A 210 -16.17 -8.18 -3.28
C GLU A 210 -15.89 -7.83 -4.75
N HIS A 211 -16.80 -8.16 -5.66
CA HIS A 211 -16.63 -7.90 -7.10
C HIS A 211 -16.73 -6.41 -7.47
N SER A 212 -17.31 -5.56 -6.60
CA SER A 212 -17.29 -4.11 -6.77
C SER A 212 -15.95 -3.51 -6.38
N PHE A 213 -15.91 -2.70 -5.34
CA PHE A 213 -14.70 -2.02 -4.88
C PHE A 213 -13.79 -2.89 -3.98
N GLY A 214 -14.30 -4.01 -3.43
CA GLY A 214 -13.51 -4.91 -2.60
C GLY A 214 -12.33 -5.52 -3.36
N ARG A 215 -12.55 -5.97 -4.60
CA ARG A 215 -11.48 -6.49 -5.45
C ARG A 215 -10.48 -5.41 -5.87
N LEU A 216 -10.95 -4.19 -6.16
CA LEU A 216 -10.06 -3.05 -6.42
C LEU A 216 -9.15 -2.78 -5.21
N PHE A 217 -9.70 -2.77 -4.00
CA PHE A 217 -8.92 -2.61 -2.77
C PHE A 217 -7.83 -3.70 -2.65
N GLN A 218 -8.22 -4.99 -2.74
CA GLN A 218 -7.28 -6.11 -2.58
C GLN A 218 -6.13 -6.06 -3.60
N VAL A 219 -6.46 -5.84 -4.88
CA VAL A 219 -5.42 -5.80 -5.93
C VAL A 219 -4.56 -4.54 -5.83
N SER A 220 -5.13 -3.41 -5.44
CA SER A 220 -4.39 -2.15 -5.30
C SER A 220 -3.35 -2.22 -4.19
N VAL A 221 -3.73 -2.71 -3.01
CA VAL A 221 -2.79 -2.89 -1.88
C VAL A 221 -1.62 -3.76 -2.30
N LYS A 222 -1.90 -4.92 -2.90
CA LYS A 222 -0.88 -5.85 -3.37
C LYS A 222 0.02 -5.24 -4.44
N TYR A 223 -0.58 -4.60 -5.44
CA TYR A 223 0.16 -4.15 -6.62
C TYR A 223 0.99 -2.90 -6.35
N PHE A 224 0.50 -1.97 -5.55
CA PHE A 224 1.31 -0.82 -5.13
C PHE A 224 2.51 -1.24 -4.27
N ALA A 225 2.34 -2.23 -3.38
CA ALA A 225 3.46 -2.77 -2.61
C ALA A 225 4.51 -3.42 -3.52
N ILE A 226 4.09 -4.28 -4.47
CA ILE A 226 5.01 -4.98 -5.38
C ILE A 226 5.68 -3.99 -6.35
N ALA A 227 4.90 -3.15 -7.03
CA ALA A 227 5.43 -2.18 -8.00
C ALA A 227 6.38 -1.18 -7.33
N GLY A 228 5.98 -0.62 -6.16
CA GLY A 228 6.82 0.28 -5.40
C GLY A 228 8.12 -0.37 -4.91
N THR A 229 8.07 -1.65 -4.52
CA THR A 229 9.26 -2.41 -4.11
C THR A 229 10.21 -2.64 -5.28
N ILE A 230 9.69 -3.03 -6.45
CA ILE A 230 10.50 -3.27 -7.66
C ILE A 230 11.13 -1.96 -8.14
N ASP A 231 10.39 -0.87 -8.14
CA ASP A 231 10.91 0.42 -8.57
C ASP A 231 11.96 0.97 -7.58
N ALA A 232 11.73 0.83 -6.26
CA ALA A 232 12.72 1.18 -5.24
C ALA A 232 14.00 0.34 -5.35
N LEU A 233 13.87 -0.96 -5.65
CA LEU A 233 15.01 -1.85 -5.95
C LEU A 233 15.78 -1.31 -7.15
N ARG A 234 15.11 -0.99 -8.24
CA ARG A 234 15.70 -0.50 -9.48
C ARG A 234 16.45 0.82 -9.29
N LEU A 235 15.91 1.76 -8.51
CA LEU A 235 16.59 3.01 -8.18
C LEU A 235 17.97 2.82 -7.53
N ARG A 236 18.21 1.64 -6.96
CA ARG A 236 19.47 1.29 -6.31
C ARG A 236 20.38 0.40 -7.16
N LEU A 237 19.88 -0.13 -8.26
CA LEU A 237 20.73 -0.87 -9.20
C LEU A 237 21.51 0.09 -10.11
N PRO A 238 22.73 -0.28 -10.53
CA PRO A 238 23.49 0.52 -11.50
C PRO A 238 22.68 0.74 -12.78
N LYS A 239 22.69 1.95 -13.31
CA LYS A 239 22.00 2.27 -14.58
C LYS A 239 22.55 1.45 -15.77
N THR A 240 23.77 0.96 -15.65
CA THR A 240 24.44 0.09 -16.63
C THR A 240 24.00 -1.37 -16.54
N ASP A 241 23.13 -1.71 -15.60
CA ASP A 241 22.65 -3.08 -15.42
C ASP A 241 21.65 -3.45 -16.51
N THR A 242 22.16 -4.06 -17.58
CA THR A 242 21.38 -4.51 -18.76
C THR A 242 20.89 -5.95 -18.62
N ARG A 243 21.04 -6.60 -17.46
CA ARG A 243 20.67 -8.02 -17.28
C ARG A 243 19.22 -8.31 -17.66
N TRP A 244 18.32 -7.40 -17.38
CA TRP A 244 16.87 -7.55 -17.62
C TRP A 244 16.46 -7.24 -19.06
N SER A 245 17.34 -6.64 -19.86
CA SER A 245 17.17 -6.44 -21.29
C SER A 245 17.86 -7.52 -22.15
N ARG A 246 18.77 -8.29 -21.56
CA ARG A 246 19.44 -9.41 -22.24
C ARG A 246 18.57 -10.66 -22.26
N PHE A 247 18.48 -11.29 -23.43
CA PHE A 247 17.75 -12.54 -23.55
C PHE A 247 18.39 -13.64 -22.67
N SER A 248 17.61 -14.14 -21.73
CA SER A 248 17.96 -15.28 -20.89
C SER A 248 16.68 -15.95 -20.41
N VAL A 249 16.62 -17.27 -20.47
CA VAL A 249 15.48 -18.04 -19.99
C VAL A 249 15.19 -17.74 -18.51
N LYS A 250 16.24 -17.63 -17.69
CA LYS A 250 16.13 -17.30 -16.25
C LYS A 250 15.47 -15.95 -16.02
N TYR A 251 15.93 -14.91 -16.71
CA TYR A 251 15.37 -13.57 -16.57
C TYR A 251 13.99 -13.46 -17.23
N GLY A 252 13.77 -14.16 -18.34
CA GLY A 252 12.44 -14.25 -18.96
C GLY A 252 11.40 -14.86 -18.05
N ALA A 253 11.73 -15.97 -17.40
CA ALA A 253 10.84 -16.59 -16.40
C ALA A 253 10.56 -15.67 -15.21
N ALA A 254 11.58 -14.91 -14.72
CA ALA A 254 11.38 -13.93 -13.66
C ALA A 254 10.47 -12.78 -14.11
N LEU A 255 10.62 -12.25 -15.33
CA LEU A 255 9.75 -11.20 -15.87
C LEU A 255 8.29 -11.68 -16.00
N VAL A 256 8.07 -12.92 -16.45
CA VAL A 256 6.73 -13.53 -16.51
C VAL A 256 6.15 -13.66 -15.10
N GLY A 257 6.92 -14.22 -14.16
CA GLY A 257 6.48 -14.39 -12.78
C GLY A 257 6.14 -13.05 -12.10
N LEU A 258 6.95 -12.02 -12.28
CA LEU A 258 6.69 -10.69 -11.74
C LEU A 258 5.48 -10.02 -12.43
N GLY A 259 5.36 -10.13 -13.74
CA GLY A 259 4.19 -9.64 -14.49
C GLY A 259 2.90 -10.36 -14.07
N TRP A 260 2.99 -11.65 -13.72
CA TRP A 260 1.87 -12.40 -13.14
C TRP A 260 1.50 -11.88 -11.75
N LEU A 261 2.48 -11.59 -10.90
CA LEU A 261 2.25 -11.07 -9.55
C LEU A 261 1.71 -9.64 -9.59
N CYS A 262 2.23 -8.80 -10.49
CA CYS A 262 1.86 -7.38 -10.60
C CYS A 262 2.00 -6.90 -12.06
N PRO A 263 0.89 -6.47 -12.72
CA PRO A 263 0.95 -5.89 -14.05
C PRO A 263 1.91 -4.69 -14.08
N GLY A 264 2.76 -4.63 -15.10
CA GLY A 264 3.77 -3.57 -15.23
C GLY A 264 5.10 -3.83 -14.51
N ALA A 265 5.16 -4.79 -13.57
CA ALA A 265 6.36 -5.07 -12.79
C ALA A 265 7.56 -5.51 -13.65
N GLY A 266 7.31 -6.30 -14.70
CA GLY A 266 8.34 -6.70 -15.65
C GLY A 266 8.94 -5.50 -16.40
N GLN A 267 8.08 -4.59 -16.88
CA GLN A 267 8.49 -3.37 -17.56
C GLN A 267 9.28 -2.42 -16.63
N LEU A 268 8.85 -2.26 -15.38
CA LEU A 268 9.59 -1.49 -14.37
C LEU A 268 11.01 -2.04 -14.20
N LEU A 269 11.15 -3.37 -14.08
CA LEU A 269 12.45 -3.99 -13.92
C LEU A 269 13.35 -3.82 -15.14
N GLN A 270 12.76 -3.73 -16.34
CA GLN A 270 13.44 -3.42 -17.61
C GLN A 270 13.81 -1.94 -17.76
N THR A 271 13.69 -1.11 -16.73
CA THR A 271 13.92 0.36 -16.77
C THR A 271 12.96 1.12 -17.70
N ARG A 272 11.81 0.51 -18.02
CA ARG A 272 10.73 1.11 -18.83
C ARG A 272 9.63 1.67 -17.92
N ASP A 273 10.01 2.63 -17.09
CA ASP A 273 9.18 3.14 -15.98
C ASP A 273 7.82 3.63 -16.43
N THR A 274 7.81 4.50 -17.46
CA THR A 274 6.57 5.06 -17.98
C THR A 274 5.62 3.95 -18.42
N VAL A 275 6.12 2.94 -19.16
CA VAL A 275 5.31 1.81 -19.63
C VAL A 275 4.80 0.98 -18.45
N GLY A 276 5.69 0.64 -17.49
CA GLY A 276 5.32 -0.16 -16.31
C GLY A 276 4.23 0.50 -15.47
N TRP A 277 4.37 1.79 -15.20
CA TRP A 277 3.36 2.54 -14.43
C TRP A 277 2.05 2.74 -15.20
N TRP A 278 2.09 2.95 -16.52
CA TRP A 278 0.88 3.00 -17.34
C TRP A 278 0.14 1.66 -17.38
N VAL A 279 0.87 0.54 -17.51
CA VAL A 279 0.27 -0.80 -17.47
C VAL A 279 -0.43 -1.04 -16.13
N LEU A 280 0.21 -0.68 -15.02
CA LEU A 280 -0.40 -0.77 -13.70
C LEU A 280 -1.64 0.12 -13.58
N ALA A 281 -1.54 1.38 -14.01
CA ALA A 281 -2.64 2.33 -13.94
C ALA A 281 -3.83 1.89 -14.81
N ALA A 282 -3.58 1.40 -16.03
CA ALA A 282 -4.63 0.87 -16.92
C ALA A 282 -5.33 -0.35 -16.30
N TYR A 283 -4.56 -1.26 -15.69
CA TYR A 283 -5.12 -2.42 -15.01
C TYR A 283 -5.96 -2.04 -13.79
N LEU A 284 -5.46 -1.17 -12.92
CA LEU A 284 -6.24 -0.68 -11.76
C LEU A 284 -7.45 0.15 -12.19
N GLY A 285 -7.31 0.95 -13.25
CA GLY A 285 -8.42 1.70 -13.87
C GLY A 285 -9.52 0.78 -14.40
N SER A 286 -9.15 -0.35 -15.01
CA SER A 286 -10.15 -1.34 -15.45
C SER A 286 -10.91 -1.95 -14.26
N LYS A 287 -10.23 -2.25 -13.14
CA LYS A 287 -10.87 -2.75 -11.93
C LYS A 287 -11.79 -1.69 -11.28
N PHE A 288 -11.35 -0.44 -11.28
CA PHE A 288 -12.18 0.67 -10.81
C PHE A 288 -13.45 0.81 -11.66
N LEU A 289 -13.32 0.75 -12.99
CA LEU A 289 -14.45 0.84 -13.91
C LEU A 289 -15.45 -0.31 -13.69
N ILE A 290 -14.96 -1.55 -13.57
CA ILE A 290 -15.82 -2.72 -13.29
C ILE A 290 -16.54 -2.53 -11.96
N GLY A 291 -15.83 -2.14 -10.91
CA GLY A 291 -16.40 -1.89 -9.59
C GLY A 291 -17.45 -0.78 -9.59
N PHE A 292 -17.19 0.31 -10.32
CA PHE A 292 -18.13 1.41 -10.49
C PHE A 292 -19.40 0.98 -11.23
N LEU A 293 -19.27 0.29 -12.35
CA LEU A 293 -20.41 -0.18 -13.16
C LEU A 293 -21.28 -1.17 -12.37
N LEU A 294 -20.66 -2.08 -11.62
CA LEU A 294 -21.38 -3.02 -10.76
C LEU A 294 -22.03 -2.31 -9.56
N GLY A 295 -21.29 -1.40 -8.91
CA GLY A 295 -21.81 -0.61 -7.78
C GLY A 295 -22.98 0.30 -8.15
N SER A 296 -22.97 0.82 -9.39
CA SER A 296 -24.06 1.64 -9.95
C SER A 296 -25.21 0.82 -10.54
N ASN A 297 -25.22 -0.50 -10.40
CA ASN A 297 -26.19 -1.45 -11.00
C ASN A 297 -26.27 -1.37 -12.53
N LEU A 298 -25.25 -0.88 -13.22
CA LEU A 298 -25.22 -0.81 -14.69
C LEU A 298 -24.85 -2.16 -15.31
N ILE A 299 -24.21 -3.05 -14.56
CA ILE A 299 -23.89 -4.43 -14.96
C ILE A 299 -24.28 -5.42 -13.87
N THR A 300 -24.46 -6.68 -14.25
CA THR A 300 -24.71 -7.79 -13.32
C THR A 300 -23.42 -8.42 -12.83
N VAL A 301 -23.48 -9.20 -11.75
CA VAL A 301 -22.32 -9.92 -11.21
C VAL A 301 -21.67 -10.83 -12.26
N PRO A 302 -22.41 -11.66 -13.05
CA PRO A 302 -21.79 -12.47 -14.11
C PRO A 302 -21.09 -11.63 -15.20
N ALA A 303 -21.63 -10.46 -15.54
CA ALA A 303 -20.98 -9.56 -16.49
C ALA A 303 -19.68 -8.96 -15.91
N ALA A 304 -19.67 -8.63 -14.62
CA ALA A 304 -18.47 -8.16 -13.93
C ALA A 304 -17.39 -9.25 -13.89
N GLU A 305 -17.76 -10.50 -13.65
CA GLU A 305 -16.84 -11.64 -13.69
C GLU A 305 -16.22 -11.84 -15.08
N LEU A 306 -17.03 -11.73 -16.14
CA LEU A 306 -16.52 -11.81 -17.51
C LEU A 306 -15.54 -10.69 -17.81
N LEU A 307 -15.81 -9.45 -17.41
CA LEU A 307 -14.90 -8.33 -17.57
C LEU A 307 -13.61 -8.51 -16.75
N ASP A 308 -13.71 -9.11 -15.58
CA ASP A 308 -12.55 -9.49 -14.76
C ASP A 308 -11.66 -10.51 -15.47
N TRP A 309 -12.24 -11.53 -16.11
CA TRP A 309 -11.52 -12.47 -16.95
C TRP A 309 -10.84 -11.80 -18.14
N LEU A 310 -11.51 -10.87 -18.83
CA LEU A 310 -10.91 -10.09 -19.91
C LEU A 310 -9.71 -9.27 -19.42
N SER A 311 -9.77 -8.70 -18.22
CA SER A 311 -8.64 -7.99 -17.62
C SER A 311 -7.42 -8.89 -17.37
N VAL A 312 -7.65 -10.18 -17.08
CA VAL A 312 -6.57 -11.19 -16.96
C VAL A 312 -5.93 -11.45 -18.32
N VAL A 313 -6.71 -11.56 -19.39
CA VAL A 313 -6.18 -11.72 -20.78
C VAL A 313 -5.31 -10.53 -21.17
N ILE A 314 -5.75 -9.31 -20.87
CA ILE A 314 -4.95 -8.07 -21.09
C ILE A 314 -3.62 -8.13 -20.30
N LYS A 315 -3.66 -8.60 -19.05
CA LYS A 315 -2.47 -8.80 -18.23
C LYS A 315 -1.46 -9.76 -18.91
N TRP A 316 -1.93 -10.86 -19.50
CA TRP A 316 -1.10 -11.78 -20.26
C TRP A 316 -0.47 -11.12 -21.49
N GLY A 317 -1.21 -10.26 -22.18
CA GLY A 317 -0.70 -9.46 -23.30
C GLY A 317 0.49 -8.58 -22.88
N PHE A 318 0.42 -7.91 -21.74
CA PHE A 318 1.52 -7.10 -21.24
C PHE A 318 2.73 -7.95 -20.79
N MET A 319 2.51 -9.16 -20.27
CA MET A 319 3.60 -10.09 -19.98
C MET A 319 4.32 -10.54 -21.25
N ALA A 320 3.55 -10.87 -22.30
CA ALA A 320 4.09 -11.23 -23.60
C ALA A 320 4.87 -10.06 -24.25
N GLU A 321 4.37 -8.83 -24.09
CA GLU A 321 5.06 -7.61 -24.56
C GLU A 321 6.43 -7.43 -23.90
N ALA A 322 6.51 -7.61 -22.57
CA ALA A 322 7.77 -7.52 -21.83
C ALA A 322 8.80 -8.57 -22.32
N LEU A 323 8.35 -9.81 -22.59
CA LEU A 323 9.21 -10.84 -23.16
C LEU A 323 9.65 -10.52 -24.58
N PHE A 324 8.73 -10.06 -25.44
CA PHE A 324 9.04 -9.70 -26.81
C PHE A 324 10.06 -8.57 -26.87
N TRP A 325 9.91 -7.56 -26.01
CA TRP A 325 10.87 -6.48 -25.90
C TRP A 325 12.27 -6.98 -25.51
N MET A 326 12.36 -7.89 -24.54
CA MET A 326 13.63 -8.50 -24.14
C MET A 326 14.31 -9.28 -25.28
N ILE A 327 13.52 -10.02 -26.09
CA ILE A 327 14.02 -10.74 -27.25
C ILE A 327 14.54 -9.76 -28.33
N LYS A 328 13.80 -8.68 -28.57
CA LYS A 328 14.16 -7.66 -29.55
C LYS A 328 15.45 -6.92 -29.19
N GLU A 329 15.59 -6.49 -27.95
CA GLU A 329 16.81 -5.81 -27.49
C GLU A 329 18.02 -6.76 -27.47
N GLY A 330 17.83 -8.02 -27.06
CA GLY A 330 18.88 -9.03 -27.11
C GLY A 330 19.39 -9.33 -28.53
N LYS A 331 18.55 -9.21 -29.59
CA LYS A 331 18.98 -9.33 -30.98
C LYS A 331 19.82 -8.13 -31.42
N LYS A 332 19.40 -6.90 -31.11
CA LYS A 332 20.17 -5.68 -31.44
C LYS A 332 21.56 -5.69 -30.83
N GLU A 333 21.71 -6.15 -29.59
CA GLU A 333 23.00 -6.21 -28.90
C GLU A 333 23.96 -7.21 -29.61
N LYS A 334 23.43 -8.30 -30.19
CA LYS A 334 24.23 -9.24 -30.98
C LYS A 334 24.68 -8.65 -32.32
N GLU A 335 23.81 -7.91 -33.02
CA GLU A 335 24.13 -7.25 -34.29
C GLU A 335 25.20 -6.16 -34.17
N VAL A 336 25.24 -5.44 -33.04
CA VAL A 336 26.26 -4.41 -32.77
C VAL A 336 27.64 -5.00 -32.43
N ARG A 337 27.67 -6.28 -31.99
CA ARG A 337 28.94 -6.98 -31.65
C ARG A 337 29.60 -7.72 -32.81
N LEU A 338 28.88 -7.89 -33.90
CA LEU A 338 29.39 -8.47 -35.17
C LEU A 338 29.84 -7.36 -36.14
#